data_b903da376d6b54dbead5dde318b31858
#
_entry.id   b903da376d6b54dbead5dde318b31858
#
_cell.length_a   1.000
_cell.length_b   1.000
_cell.length_c   1.000
_cell.angle_alpha   90.00
_cell.angle_beta   90.00
_cell.angle_gamma   90.00
#
_symmetry.space_group_name_H-M   'P 1'
#
loop_
_entity.id
_entity.type
_entity.pdbx_description
1 polymer ?
#
loop_
_entity_poly.entity_id
_entity_poly.type
_entity_poly.pdbx_seq_one_letter_code
_entity_poly.pdbx_strand_id
1 'polypeptide(L)'
;MKILVSAAKTGGHIFPAIAVGNELKHNGHDIVFIGSGAPIEINALKKTSFRYHFISMEGFRGKNFLGKIKSLLLIPISIFKILKIIRNEKVDAMIGFGGFITVPVGIAFYISRKPIFIHEQNAVLGSANKLLGKFSKIIFSAFKLKETFKNTCITGNPIREEFRTDIPKEDYSEITKIYITGGSQGSEYINTNIPIAFEGLSKKILVKHQSGKGKDKDLKDFYKKFNIEAEVKEFYENPESLISWSDFVISRAGALSVSEVTSLSKGLLMIPLPSAIDNHQLYNAKHIEDLNMGLIHEEKDGLDALKKKISTIVNQKTYNTWKLHRNKNHLESASIIAGKVIEYLEQMK
;
A
#
# COMPACT_ATOMS: atom_id res chain seq x y z
N MET A 1 2.82 7.05 -27.09
CA MET A 1 4.15 6.72 -26.52
C MET A 1 4.09 5.36 -25.85
N LYS A 2 5.23 4.72 -25.62
CA LYS A 2 5.30 3.44 -24.92
C LYS A 2 6.03 3.61 -23.58
N ILE A 3 5.37 3.29 -22.49
CA ILE A 3 5.87 3.53 -21.13
C ILE A 3 6.12 2.19 -20.43
N LEU A 4 7.29 2.05 -19.83
CA LEU A 4 7.64 0.89 -19.04
C LEU A 4 7.25 1.12 -17.58
N VAL A 5 6.48 0.21 -17.03
CA VAL A 5 6.08 0.19 -15.62
C VAL A 5 6.87 -0.92 -14.92
N SER A 6 7.48 -0.63 -13.77
CA SER A 6 8.25 -1.61 -13.00
C SER A 6 7.81 -1.68 -11.55
N ALA A 7 7.46 -2.87 -11.10
CA ALA A 7 7.11 -3.17 -9.71
C ALA A 7 7.41 -4.63 -9.39
N ALA A 8 7.63 -4.97 -8.10
CA ALA A 8 7.89 -6.36 -7.72
C ALA A 8 7.39 -6.76 -6.33
N LYS A 9 7.11 -8.05 -6.23
CA LYS A 9 6.89 -8.89 -5.03
C LYS A 9 5.61 -8.67 -4.24
N THR A 10 5.19 -7.44 -3.95
CA THR A 10 4.09 -7.19 -3.01
C THR A 10 2.93 -6.48 -3.66
N GLY A 11 1.71 -6.75 -3.21
CA GLY A 11 0.53 -6.03 -3.65
C GLY A 11 0.67 -4.51 -3.50
N GLY A 12 1.43 -4.07 -2.46
CA GLY A 12 1.74 -2.67 -2.21
C GLY A 12 2.46 -1.94 -3.35
N HIS A 13 3.22 -2.65 -4.18
CA HIS A 13 3.86 -2.09 -5.37
C HIS A 13 3.06 -2.39 -6.65
N ILE A 14 2.51 -3.59 -6.75
CA ILE A 14 1.88 -4.11 -7.98
C ILE A 14 0.56 -3.38 -8.29
N PHE A 15 -0.33 -3.24 -7.30
CA PHE A 15 -1.64 -2.64 -7.54
C PHE A 15 -1.55 -1.15 -7.93
N PRO A 16 -0.74 -0.30 -7.27
CA PRO A 16 -0.49 1.07 -7.74
C PRO A 16 0.11 1.13 -9.14
N ALA A 17 1.03 0.23 -9.46
CA ALA A 17 1.65 0.15 -10.78
C ALA A 17 0.63 -0.18 -11.87
N ILE A 18 -0.29 -1.12 -11.60
CA ILE A 18 -1.37 -1.48 -12.52
C ILE A 18 -2.36 -0.33 -12.67
N ALA A 19 -2.74 0.34 -11.58
CA ALA A 19 -3.67 1.46 -11.61
C ALA A 19 -3.16 2.60 -12.50
N VAL A 20 -1.89 3.00 -12.35
CA VAL A 20 -1.27 4.02 -13.21
C VAL A 20 -1.09 3.51 -14.64
N GLY A 21 -0.71 2.25 -14.82
CA GLY A 21 -0.60 1.65 -16.16
C GLY A 21 -1.93 1.64 -16.92
N ASN A 22 -3.04 1.33 -16.24
CA ASN A 22 -4.39 1.39 -16.82
C ASN A 22 -4.76 2.82 -17.23
N GLU A 23 -4.47 3.80 -16.38
CA GLU A 23 -4.73 5.21 -16.65
C GLU A 23 -3.92 5.72 -17.87
N LEU A 24 -2.63 5.39 -17.92
CA LEU A 24 -1.78 5.71 -19.07
C LEU A 24 -2.31 5.05 -20.36
N LYS A 25 -2.78 3.80 -20.27
CA LYS A 25 -3.37 3.10 -21.41
C LYS A 25 -4.69 3.72 -21.85
N HIS A 26 -5.54 4.14 -20.93
CA HIS A 26 -6.77 4.87 -21.21
C HIS A 26 -6.48 6.17 -21.98
N ASN A 27 -5.36 6.82 -21.67
CA ASN A 27 -4.87 8.01 -22.37
C ASN A 27 -4.12 7.69 -23.70
N GLY A 28 -4.27 6.48 -24.24
CA GLY A 28 -3.75 6.09 -25.57
C GLY A 28 -2.26 5.74 -25.60
N HIS A 29 -1.67 5.34 -24.47
CA HIS A 29 -0.27 4.93 -24.39
C HIS A 29 -0.11 3.42 -24.25
N ASP A 30 0.92 2.85 -24.85
CA ASP A 30 1.25 1.44 -24.72
C ASP A 30 2.03 1.19 -23.41
N ILE A 31 1.70 0.09 -22.73
CA ILE A 31 2.34 -0.29 -21.48
C ILE A 31 3.14 -1.58 -21.65
N VAL A 32 4.39 -1.52 -21.18
CA VAL A 32 5.25 -2.69 -21.00
C VAL A 32 5.55 -2.82 -19.52
N PHE A 33 5.27 -3.97 -18.92
CA PHE A 33 5.52 -4.21 -17.50
C PHE A 33 6.78 -5.06 -17.30
N ILE A 34 7.64 -4.69 -16.37
CA ILE A 34 8.75 -5.53 -15.90
C ILE A 34 8.57 -5.85 -14.42
N GLY A 35 8.51 -7.16 -14.12
CA GLY A 35 8.41 -7.73 -12.79
C GLY A 35 9.41 -8.85 -12.52
N SER A 36 9.32 -9.45 -11.34
CA SER A 36 10.16 -10.58 -10.91
C SER A 36 9.57 -11.96 -11.24
N GLY A 37 8.30 -12.03 -11.61
CA GLY A 37 7.56 -13.26 -11.86
C GLY A 37 6.99 -13.91 -10.59
N ALA A 38 6.80 -13.15 -9.52
CA ALA A 38 6.12 -13.65 -8.32
C ALA A 38 4.65 -14.00 -8.62
N PRO A 39 4.05 -15.02 -7.95
CA PRO A 39 2.66 -15.44 -8.21
C PRO A 39 1.64 -14.31 -8.18
N ILE A 40 1.79 -13.38 -7.24
CA ILE A 40 0.91 -12.21 -7.13
C ILE A 40 1.02 -11.29 -8.35
N GLU A 41 2.22 -11.12 -8.91
CA GLU A 41 2.44 -10.33 -10.13
C GLU A 41 1.76 -10.99 -11.33
N ILE A 42 2.00 -12.29 -11.51
CA ILE A 42 1.43 -13.06 -12.61
C ILE A 42 -0.11 -13.00 -12.56
N ASN A 43 -0.70 -13.23 -11.39
CA ASN A 43 -2.15 -13.24 -11.23
C ASN A 43 -2.77 -11.84 -11.46
N ALA A 44 -2.13 -10.79 -11.02
CA ALA A 44 -2.59 -9.43 -11.22
C ALA A 44 -2.46 -9.00 -12.69
N LEU A 45 -1.33 -9.31 -13.35
CA LEU A 45 -1.07 -8.94 -14.74
C LEU A 45 -1.93 -9.71 -15.75
N LYS A 46 -2.32 -10.96 -15.45
CA LYS A 46 -3.29 -11.72 -16.29
C LYS A 46 -4.62 -11.01 -16.48
N LYS A 47 -5.01 -10.13 -15.56
CA LYS A 47 -6.24 -9.33 -15.64
C LYS A 47 -6.05 -8.03 -16.44
N THR A 48 -4.84 -7.75 -16.89
CA THR A 48 -4.51 -6.57 -17.71
C THR A 48 -4.24 -6.96 -19.16
N SER A 49 -4.23 -5.96 -20.03
CA SER A 49 -3.81 -6.13 -21.44
C SER A 49 -2.38 -5.64 -21.67
N PHE A 50 -1.56 -5.56 -20.61
CA PHE A 50 -0.18 -5.12 -20.71
C PHE A 50 0.70 -6.22 -21.33
N ARG A 51 1.70 -5.81 -22.11
CA ARG A 51 2.84 -6.68 -22.37
C ARG A 51 3.70 -6.75 -21.12
N TYR A 52 4.18 -7.93 -20.74
CA TYR A 52 5.02 -8.07 -19.56
C TYR A 52 6.21 -8.98 -19.80
N HIS A 53 7.30 -8.66 -19.14
CA HIS A 53 8.54 -9.43 -19.09
C HIS A 53 8.91 -9.71 -17.65
N PHE A 54 9.33 -10.93 -17.35
CA PHE A 54 9.83 -11.29 -16.03
C PHE A 54 11.35 -11.45 -16.08
N ILE A 55 12.03 -10.78 -15.13
CA ILE A 55 13.45 -10.87 -14.94
C ILE A 55 13.68 -11.52 -13.59
N SER A 56 14.18 -12.76 -13.63
CA SER A 56 14.49 -13.51 -12.41
C SER A 56 15.61 -12.80 -11.65
N MET A 57 15.23 -12.15 -10.57
CA MET A 57 16.15 -11.55 -9.62
C MET A 57 15.63 -11.77 -8.21
N GLU A 58 16.56 -11.93 -7.29
CA GLU A 58 16.25 -12.05 -5.89
C GLU A 58 16.84 -10.86 -5.12
N GLY A 59 16.07 -10.32 -4.19
CA GLY A 59 16.54 -9.22 -3.33
C GLY A 59 17.72 -9.63 -2.45
N PHE A 60 18.47 -8.65 -1.97
CA PHE A 60 19.64 -8.85 -1.10
C PHE A 60 19.28 -9.19 0.35
N ARG A 61 18.07 -8.83 0.80
CA ARG A 61 17.67 -8.94 2.21
C ARG A 61 17.41 -10.39 2.62
N GLY A 62 17.86 -10.76 3.81
CA GLY A 62 17.71 -12.12 4.34
C GLY A 62 18.68 -13.15 3.77
N LYS A 63 19.62 -12.76 2.89
CA LYS A 63 20.62 -13.66 2.33
C LYS A 63 21.93 -13.62 3.10
N ASN A 64 22.63 -14.76 3.14
CA ASN A 64 24.01 -14.86 3.57
C ASN A 64 24.97 -14.11 2.60
N PHE A 65 26.21 -13.98 2.97
CA PHE A 65 27.23 -13.23 2.20
C PHE A 65 27.35 -13.70 0.74
N LEU A 66 27.45 -15.02 0.52
CA LEU A 66 27.53 -15.61 -0.82
C LEU A 66 26.27 -15.34 -1.66
N GLY A 67 25.09 -15.40 -1.05
CA GLY A 67 23.84 -15.09 -1.72
C GLY A 67 23.73 -13.61 -2.11
N LYS A 68 24.31 -12.70 -1.32
CA LYS A 68 24.41 -11.26 -1.66
C LYS A 68 25.33 -11.05 -2.86
N ILE A 69 26.51 -11.70 -2.89
CA ILE A 69 27.44 -11.63 -4.03
C ILE A 69 26.76 -12.15 -5.30
N LYS A 70 26.10 -13.31 -5.24
CA LYS A 70 25.35 -13.85 -6.39
C LYS A 70 24.29 -12.88 -6.90
N SER A 71 23.53 -12.27 -6.00
CA SER A 71 22.53 -11.27 -6.39
C SER A 71 23.17 -10.03 -7.03
N LEU A 72 24.34 -9.60 -6.57
CA LEU A 72 25.08 -8.46 -7.14
C LEU A 72 25.57 -8.78 -8.56
N LEU A 73 26.11 -9.98 -8.80
CA LEU A 73 26.56 -10.42 -10.12
C LEU A 73 25.42 -10.55 -11.14
N LEU A 74 24.19 -10.75 -10.70
CA LEU A 74 23.02 -10.79 -11.58
C LEU A 74 22.55 -9.41 -12.05
N ILE A 75 22.96 -8.33 -11.39
CA ILE A 75 22.54 -6.96 -11.76
C ILE A 75 23.01 -6.59 -13.18
N PRO A 76 24.28 -6.71 -13.57
CA PRO A 76 24.75 -6.41 -14.93
C PRO A 76 24.01 -7.22 -16.00
N ILE A 77 23.79 -8.52 -15.75
CA ILE A 77 23.06 -9.40 -16.66
C ILE A 77 21.62 -8.92 -16.84
N SER A 78 20.98 -8.53 -15.74
CA SER A 78 19.62 -7.99 -15.77
C SER A 78 19.56 -6.66 -16.52
N ILE A 79 20.51 -5.76 -16.30
CA ILE A 79 20.61 -4.48 -17.02
C ILE A 79 20.72 -4.75 -18.53
N PHE A 80 21.60 -5.67 -18.95
CA PHE A 80 21.74 -6.01 -20.37
C PHE A 80 20.44 -6.55 -20.98
N LYS A 81 19.73 -7.44 -20.29
CA LYS A 81 18.42 -7.92 -20.73
C LYS A 81 17.40 -6.79 -20.85
N ILE A 82 17.39 -5.86 -19.88
CA ILE A 82 16.47 -4.72 -19.87
C ILE A 82 16.81 -3.76 -21.02
N LEU A 83 18.09 -3.48 -21.30
CA LEU A 83 18.50 -2.67 -22.44
C LEU A 83 18.00 -3.25 -23.77
N LYS A 84 18.04 -4.58 -23.91
CA LYS A 84 17.48 -5.27 -25.08
C LYS A 84 15.97 -5.10 -25.16
N ILE A 85 15.25 -5.19 -24.03
CA ILE A 85 13.80 -4.94 -23.97
C ILE A 85 13.49 -3.49 -24.35
N ILE A 86 14.18 -2.49 -23.77
CA ILE A 86 14.00 -1.07 -24.09
C ILE A 86 14.13 -0.81 -25.60
N ARG A 87 15.14 -1.41 -26.22
CA ARG A 87 15.39 -1.26 -27.66
C ARG A 87 14.32 -1.97 -28.51
N ASN A 88 14.01 -3.22 -28.22
CA ASN A 88 13.07 -4.04 -29.02
C ASN A 88 11.64 -3.53 -28.90
N GLU A 89 11.22 -3.13 -27.70
CA GLU A 89 9.88 -2.60 -27.44
C GLU A 89 9.77 -1.11 -27.80
N LYS A 90 10.90 -0.42 -28.10
CA LYS A 90 10.94 1.03 -28.38
C LYS A 90 10.30 1.85 -27.27
N VAL A 91 10.67 1.56 -26.02
CA VAL A 91 10.10 2.24 -24.83
C VAL A 91 10.63 3.66 -24.72
N ASP A 92 9.77 4.62 -24.38
CA ASP A 92 10.13 6.04 -24.30
C ASP A 92 10.54 6.49 -22.91
N ALA A 93 9.88 5.99 -21.87
CA ALA A 93 10.12 6.36 -20.48
C ALA A 93 9.81 5.19 -19.53
N MET A 94 10.24 5.31 -18.26
CA MET A 94 9.83 4.37 -17.23
C MET A 94 9.19 5.05 -16.04
N ILE A 95 8.30 4.32 -15.36
CA ILE A 95 7.83 4.63 -14.01
C ILE A 95 8.05 3.42 -13.10
N GLY A 96 8.79 3.61 -12.01
CA GLY A 96 9.12 2.59 -11.01
C GLY A 96 8.29 2.74 -9.75
N PHE A 97 7.68 1.64 -9.29
CA PHE A 97 6.87 1.59 -8.06
C PHE A 97 7.59 0.92 -6.89
N GLY A 98 8.91 0.77 -6.98
CA GLY A 98 9.71 0.14 -5.93
C GLY A 98 9.89 -1.37 -6.13
N GLY A 99 10.50 -1.99 -5.10
CA GLY A 99 11.02 -3.34 -5.22
C GLY A 99 12.41 -3.37 -5.87
N PHE A 100 13.14 -4.46 -5.61
CA PHE A 100 14.54 -4.55 -6.02
C PHE A 100 14.75 -4.60 -7.54
N ILE A 101 13.75 -5.04 -8.32
CA ILE A 101 13.79 -5.05 -9.80
C ILE A 101 13.81 -3.64 -10.40
N THR A 102 13.25 -2.67 -9.70
CA THR A 102 13.20 -1.28 -10.17
C THR A 102 14.61 -0.67 -10.31
N VAL A 103 15.59 -1.13 -9.51
CA VAL A 103 16.97 -0.64 -9.57
C VAL A 103 17.63 -0.93 -10.93
N PRO A 104 17.78 -2.19 -11.39
CA PRO A 104 18.38 -2.45 -12.70
C PRO A 104 17.56 -1.88 -13.85
N VAL A 105 16.23 -1.77 -13.71
CA VAL A 105 15.39 -1.08 -14.71
C VAL A 105 15.77 0.41 -14.78
N GLY A 106 15.83 1.10 -13.65
CA GLY A 106 16.21 2.52 -13.60
C GLY A 106 17.62 2.77 -14.13
N ILE A 107 18.60 1.91 -13.81
CA ILE A 107 19.97 2.02 -14.33
C ILE A 107 19.97 1.85 -15.86
N ALA A 108 19.24 0.89 -16.42
CA ALA A 108 19.14 0.69 -17.86
C ALA A 108 18.52 1.91 -18.57
N PHE A 109 17.52 2.56 -17.96
CA PHE A 109 16.93 3.80 -18.50
C PHE A 109 17.89 4.98 -18.41
N TYR A 110 18.65 5.09 -17.31
CA TYR A 110 19.70 6.10 -17.18
C TYR A 110 20.77 5.96 -18.27
N ILE A 111 21.28 4.73 -18.49
CA ILE A 111 22.22 4.42 -19.57
C ILE A 111 21.64 4.76 -20.95
N SER A 112 20.36 4.49 -21.16
CA SER A 112 19.64 4.78 -22.39
C SER A 112 19.27 6.27 -22.57
N ARG A 113 19.59 7.11 -21.59
CA ARG A 113 19.24 8.55 -21.54
C ARG A 113 17.74 8.81 -21.68
N LYS A 114 16.92 7.90 -21.16
CA LYS A 114 15.45 8.00 -21.18
C LYS A 114 14.91 8.46 -19.81
N PRO A 115 13.78 9.20 -19.78
CA PRO A 115 13.19 9.69 -18.55
C PRO A 115 12.84 8.59 -17.56
N ILE A 116 13.14 8.87 -16.28
CA ILE A 116 12.84 8.00 -15.14
C ILE A 116 11.87 8.73 -14.22
N PHE A 117 10.76 8.11 -13.91
CA PHE A 117 9.81 8.50 -12.89
C PHE A 117 9.75 7.42 -11.83
N ILE A 118 9.49 7.79 -10.58
CA ILE A 118 9.28 6.82 -9.50
C ILE A 118 8.08 7.23 -8.66
N HIS A 119 7.44 6.25 -8.06
CA HIS A 119 6.39 6.45 -7.08
C HIS A 119 6.77 5.76 -5.76
N GLU A 120 6.62 6.46 -4.64
CA GLU A 120 6.80 5.93 -3.30
C GLU A 120 5.46 5.86 -2.58
N GLN A 121 5.11 4.66 -2.12
CA GLN A 121 3.84 4.39 -1.45
C GLN A 121 3.86 4.77 0.02
N ASN A 122 5.03 4.78 0.65
CA ASN A 122 5.21 5.04 2.07
C ASN A 122 5.68 6.48 2.33
N ALA A 123 5.56 6.92 3.57
CA ALA A 123 6.11 8.20 4.03
C ALA A 123 7.65 8.21 4.14
N VAL A 124 8.30 7.06 3.91
CA VAL A 124 9.76 6.90 3.89
C VAL A 124 10.16 6.23 2.60
N LEU A 125 11.13 6.82 1.88
CA LEU A 125 11.63 6.25 0.63
C LEU A 125 12.27 4.88 0.86
N GLY A 126 11.84 3.89 0.10
CA GLY A 126 12.54 2.61 0.04
C GLY A 126 13.92 2.74 -0.61
N SER A 127 14.84 1.82 -0.29
CA SER A 127 16.25 1.90 -0.74
C SER A 127 16.40 2.01 -2.26
N ALA A 128 15.54 1.33 -3.03
CA ALA A 128 15.52 1.44 -4.49
C ALA A 128 15.15 2.86 -4.94
N ASN A 129 14.09 3.43 -4.37
CA ASN A 129 13.61 4.77 -4.67
C ASN A 129 14.58 5.86 -4.18
N LYS A 130 15.29 5.66 -3.05
CA LYS A 130 16.39 6.55 -2.61
C LYS A 130 17.53 6.64 -3.64
N LEU A 131 17.90 5.49 -4.22
CA LEU A 131 18.94 5.46 -5.25
C LEU A 131 18.46 6.14 -6.53
N LEU A 132 17.29 5.76 -7.04
CA LEU A 132 16.77 6.23 -8.31
C LEU A 132 16.26 7.68 -8.25
N GLY A 133 15.86 8.16 -7.07
CA GLY A 133 15.41 9.54 -6.87
C GLY A 133 16.43 10.59 -7.29
N LYS A 134 17.73 10.26 -7.25
CA LYS A 134 18.82 11.12 -7.71
C LYS A 134 18.83 11.34 -9.23
N PHE A 135 18.22 10.44 -9.97
CA PHE A 135 18.19 10.43 -11.44
C PHE A 135 16.77 10.60 -12.01
N SER A 136 15.78 10.58 -11.14
CA SER A 136 14.37 10.69 -11.53
C SER A 136 14.01 12.12 -11.92
N LYS A 137 13.16 12.27 -12.91
CA LYS A 137 12.59 13.56 -13.32
C LYS A 137 11.56 14.04 -12.32
N ILE A 138 10.68 13.14 -11.88
CA ILE A 138 9.69 13.40 -10.83
C ILE A 138 9.68 12.19 -9.88
N ILE A 139 9.61 12.49 -8.59
CA ILE A 139 9.33 11.54 -7.52
C ILE A 139 7.89 11.77 -7.08
N PHE A 140 6.99 10.90 -7.49
CA PHE A 140 5.64 10.89 -6.97
C PHE A 140 5.62 10.24 -5.59
N SER A 141 4.87 10.78 -4.66
CA SER A 141 4.77 10.21 -3.32
C SER A 141 3.34 10.21 -2.81
N ALA A 142 3.00 9.17 -2.05
CA ALA A 142 1.69 9.06 -1.44
C ALA A 142 1.50 10.04 -0.28
N PHE A 143 2.57 10.25 0.48
CA PHE A 143 2.61 11.05 1.69
C PHE A 143 3.74 12.06 1.61
N LYS A 144 3.72 13.04 2.52
CA LYS A 144 4.88 13.89 2.74
C LYS A 144 6.07 13.02 3.16
N LEU A 145 7.13 13.03 2.37
CA LEU A 145 8.31 12.21 2.64
C LEU A 145 9.10 12.76 3.83
N LYS A 146 9.70 11.85 4.59
CA LYS A 146 10.69 12.20 5.62
C LYS A 146 11.93 12.84 5.01
N GLU A 147 12.36 12.34 3.86
CA GLU A 147 13.50 12.87 3.09
C GLU A 147 13.02 13.94 2.11
N THR A 148 13.87 14.96 1.87
CA THR A 148 13.53 16.07 0.96
C THR A 148 14.23 15.90 -0.38
N PHE A 149 13.46 15.85 -1.47
CA PHE A 149 13.93 15.91 -2.83
C PHE A 149 13.21 17.04 -3.56
N LYS A 150 13.95 17.87 -4.31
CA LYS A 150 13.39 19.06 -4.99
C LYS A 150 12.31 18.74 -6.03
N ASN A 151 12.37 17.53 -6.60
CA ASN A 151 11.48 17.06 -7.66
C ASN A 151 10.36 16.15 -7.13
N THR A 152 10.00 16.27 -5.85
CA THR A 152 8.90 15.49 -5.23
C THR A 152 7.54 16.13 -5.52
N CYS A 153 6.58 15.29 -5.92
CA CYS A 153 5.18 15.65 -6.11
C CYS A 153 4.29 14.72 -5.27
N ILE A 154 3.56 15.27 -4.31
CA ILE A 154 2.62 14.49 -3.49
C ILE A 154 1.35 14.28 -4.31
N THR A 155 1.03 13.01 -4.60
CA THR A 155 -0.10 12.61 -5.45
C THR A 155 -1.06 11.66 -4.76
N GLY A 156 -0.72 11.16 -3.58
CA GLY A 156 -1.45 10.04 -2.99
C GLY A 156 -0.97 8.68 -3.52
N ASN A 157 -1.55 7.61 -2.99
CA ASN A 157 -1.38 6.25 -3.50
C ASN A 157 -2.42 5.95 -4.58
N PRO A 158 -2.02 5.48 -5.77
CA PRO A 158 -2.96 4.90 -6.71
C PRO A 158 -3.64 3.68 -6.10
N ILE A 159 -4.90 3.82 -5.76
CA ILE A 159 -5.71 2.73 -5.19
C ILE A 159 -6.49 2.01 -6.28
N ARG A 160 -6.98 0.82 -5.97
CA ARG A 160 -7.79 0.02 -6.87
C ARG A 160 -9.12 0.71 -7.15
N GLU A 161 -9.70 0.43 -8.32
CA GLU A 161 -10.93 1.08 -8.79
C GLU A 161 -12.13 0.79 -7.87
N GLU A 162 -12.16 -0.37 -7.26
CA GLU A 162 -13.22 -0.80 -6.32
C GLU A 162 -13.36 0.14 -5.10
N PHE A 163 -12.32 0.93 -4.78
CA PHE A 163 -12.37 1.94 -3.72
C PHE A 163 -12.83 3.32 -4.18
N ARG A 164 -13.17 3.48 -5.47
CA ARG A 164 -13.69 4.73 -6.03
C ARG A 164 -15.22 4.85 -5.91
N THR A 165 -15.82 4.07 -5.01
CA THR A 165 -17.26 4.08 -4.79
C THR A 165 -17.72 5.33 -4.02
N ASP A 166 -19.02 5.60 -4.10
CA ASP A 166 -19.67 6.64 -3.31
C ASP A 166 -19.56 6.32 -1.81
N ILE A 167 -19.50 7.39 -1.01
CA ILE A 167 -19.51 7.27 0.45
C ILE A 167 -20.83 6.61 0.87
N PRO A 168 -20.80 5.51 1.63
CA PRO A 168 -22.01 4.89 2.12
C PRO A 168 -22.84 5.90 2.92
N LYS A 169 -24.17 5.81 2.79
CA LYS A 169 -25.08 6.61 3.61
C LYS A 169 -24.81 6.36 5.09
N GLU A 170 -24.87 7.41 5.88
CA GLU A 170 -24.69 7.30 7.32
C GLU A 170 -25.69 6.32 7.93
N ASP A 171 -25.18 5.40 8.72
CA ASP A 171 -25.96 4.48 9.55
C ASP A 171 -25.95 5.03 10.98
N TYR A 172 -27.08 5.54 11.44
CA TYR A 172 -27.26 6.10 12.79
C TYR A 172 -27.49 5.02 13.88
N SER A 173 -27.05 3.79 13.62
CA SER A 173 -27.13 2.69 14.58
C SER A 173 -26.39 3.03 15.89
N GLU A 174 -26.95 2.56 17.02
CA GLU A 174 -26.26 2.63 18.31
C GLU A 174 -25.11 1.61 18.42
N ILE A 175 -25.08 0.66 17.50
CA ILE A 175 -24.11 -0.41 17.45
C ILE A 175 -22.90 0.04 16.64
N THR A 176 -21.71 -0.02 17.24
CA THR A 176 -20.47 0.34 16.54
C THR A 176 -19.94 -0.83 15.72
N LYS A 177 -19.75 -0.64 14.42
CA LYS A 177 -19.25 -1.62 13.47
C LYS A 177 -17.75 -1.47 13.27
N ILE A 178 -16.99 -2.53 13.49
CA ILE A 178 -15.52 -2.49 13.47
C ILE A 178 -14.99 -3.55 12.49
N TYR A 179 -14.24 -3.11 11.48
CA TYR A 179 -13.46 -4.01 10.65
C TYR A 179 -12.03 -4.09 11.18
N ILE A 180 -11.50 -5.31 11.32
CA ILE A 180 -10.17 -5.56 11.90
C ILE A 180 -9.35 -6.38 10.92
N THR A 181 -8.10 -5.96 10.65
CA THR A 181 -7.21 -6.70 9.77
C THR A 181 -5.73 -6.49 10.10
N GLY A 182 -4.99 -7.58 10.17
CA GLY A 182 -3.52 -7.57 10.22
C GLY A 182 -2.86 -7.57 8.83
N GLY A 183 -3.65 -7.35 7.74
CA GLY A 183 -3.23 -7.57 6.37
C GLY A 183 -3.42 -9.04 5.94
N SER A 184 -2.95 -9.41 4.73
CA SER A 184 -3.16 -10.75 4.15
C SER A 184 -2.54 -11.90 4.95
N GLN A 185 -1.51 -11.64 5.74
CA GLN A 185 -0.85 -12.63 6.60
C GLN A 185 -1.45 -12.69 8.01
N GLY A 186 -2.34 -11.76 8.34
CA GLY A 186 -2.80 -11.54 9.70
C GLY A 186 -1.72 -10.96 10.62
N SER A 187 -2.07 -10.70 11.86
CA SER A 187 -1.17 -10.18 12.89
C SER A 187 -1.45 -10.87 14.21
N GLU A 188 -0.44 -11.53 14.77
CA GLU A 188 -0.53 -12.18 16.08
C GLU A 188 -0.97 -11.19 17.16
N TYR A 189 -0.29 -10.04 17.24
CA TYR A 189 -0.62 -8.99 18.19
C TYR A 189 -2.07 -8.54 18.11
N ILE A 190 -2.57 -8.26 16.90
CA ILE A 190 -3.96 -7.82 16.68
C ILE A 190 -4.93 -8.94 17.06
N ASN A 191 -4.69 -10.18 16.60
CA ASN A 191 -5.56 -11.32 16.88
C ASN A 191 -5.67 -11.61 18.38
N THR A 192 -4.57 -11.45 19.14
CA THR A 192 -4.55 -11.75 20.57
C THR A 192 -5.09 -10.58 21.41
N ASN A 193 -4.65 -9.34 21.14
CA ASN A 193 -4.89 -8.23 22.07
C ASN A 193 -6.22 -7.49 21.79
N ILE A 194 -6.72 -7.47 20.55
CA ILE A 194 -7.96 -6.74 20.26
C ILE A 194 -9.18 -7.34 20.94
N PRO A 195 -9.43 -8.69 20.92
CA PRO A 195 -10.55 -9.25 21.65
C PRO A 195 -10.52 -8.93 23.15
N ILE A 196 -9.33 -8.97 23.78
CA ILE A 196 -9.15 -8.62 25.19
C ILE A 196 -9.42 -7.12 25.41
N ALA A 197 -9.04 -6.29 24.46
CA ALA A 197 -9.21 -4.84 24.58
C ALA A 197 -10.67 -4.38 24.45
N PHE A 198 -11.57 -5.24 23.98
CA PHE A 198 -13.01 -4.98 23.97
C PHE A 198 -13.71 -5.34 25.29
N GLU A 199 -13.01 -6.01 26.19
CA GLU A 199 -13.57 -6.34 27.52
C GLU A 199 -13.98 -5.08 28.27
N GLY A 200 -15.20 -5.08 28.81
CA GLY A 200 -15.73 -3.96 29.59
C GLY A 200 -16.23 -2.76 28.78
N LEU A 201 -16.35 -2.87 27.46
CA LEU A 201 -17.00 -1.84 26.67
C LEU A 201 -18.47 -1.72 27.05
N SER A 202 -18.94 -0.50 27.30
CA SER A 202 -20.33 -0.22 27.68
C SER A 202 -21.29 -0.23 26.47
N LYS A 203 -20.77 -0.10 25.26
CA LYS A 203 -21.56 -0.06 24.02
C LYS A 203 -21.47 -1.38 23.26
N LYS A 204 -22.58 -1.74 22.60
CA LYS A 204 -22.63 -2.92 21.72
C LYS A 204 -21.75 -2.67 20.48
N ILE A 205 -20.96 -3.67 20.13
CA ILE A 205 -20.10 -3.66 18.94
C ILE A 205 -20.42 -4.87 18.04
N LEU A 206 -20.24 -4.71 16.73
CA LEU A 206 -20.22 -5.79 15.75
C LEU A 206 -18.84 -5.80 15.09
N VAL A 207 -18.23 -6.98 15.02
CA VAL A 207 -16.86 -7.14 14.54
C VAL A 207 -16.82 -7.99 13.29
N LYS A 208 -16.06 -7.56 12.28
CA LYS A 208 -15.56 -8.42 11.20
C LYS A 208 -14.06 -8.45 11.26
N HIS A 209 -13.45 -9.63 11.46
CA HIS A 209 -12.02 -9.77 11.69
C HIS A 209 -11.38 -10.71 10.68
N GLN A 210 -10.41 -10.20 9.91
CA GLN A 210 -9.53 -10.97 9.05
C GLN A 210 -8.32 -11.46 9.83
N SER A 211 -8.32 -12.73 10.20
CA SER A 211 -7.31 -13.34 11.09
C SER A 211 -5.98 -13.67 10.40
N GLY A 212 -5.99 -13.87 9.08
CA GLY A 212 -4.90 -14.52 8.35
C GLY A 212 -5.06 -16.05 8.33
N LYS A 213 -4.35 -16.68 7.41
CA LYS A 213 -4.48 -18.13 7.12
C LYS A 213 -4.22 -18.99 8.37
N GLY A 214 -5.13 -19.93 8.63
CA GLY A 214 -5.03 -20.92 9.71
C GLY A 214 -5.27 -20.40 11.13
N LYS A 215 -5.76 -19.13 11.29
CA LYS A 215 -5.90 -18.48 12.61
C LYS A 215 -7.36 -18.17 12.99
N ASP A 216 -8.32 -18.53 12.16
CA ASP A 216 -9.71 -18.13 12.35
C ASP A 216 -10.42 -18.88 13.47
N LYS A 217 -10.12 -20.17 13.69
CA LYS A 217 -10.79 -21.00 14.71
C LYS A 217 -10.51 -20.49 16.12
N ASP A 218 -9.23 -20.36 16.48
CA ASP A 218 -8.82 -19.93 17.81
C ASP A 218 -9.35 -18.53 18.10
N LEU A 219 -9.35 -17.65 17.09
CA LEU A 219 -9.87 -16.31 17.24
C LEU A 219 -11.39 -16.25 17.41
N LYS A 220 -12.16 -17.12 16.74
CA LYS A 220 -13.62 -17.25 16.96
C LYS A 220 -13.94 -17.64 18.39
N ASP A 221 -13.21 -18.62 18.94
CA ASP A 221 -13.42 -19.08 20.30
C ASP A 221 -13.00 -18.01 21.32
N PHE A 222 -11.99 -17.23 20.98
CA PHE A 222 -11.56 -16.11 21.80
C PHE A 222 -12.62 -15.01 21.88
N TYR A 223 -13.26 -14.62 20.76
CA TYR A 223 -14.38 -13.66 20.77
C TYR A 223 -15.59 -14.18 21.57
N LYS A 224 -15.92 -15.45 21.45
CA LYS A 224 -17.01 -16.08 22.24
C LYS A 224 -16.74 -15.99 23.75
N LYS A 225 -15.49 -16.21 24.18
CA LYS A 225 -15.09 -16.11 25.60
C LYS A 225 -15.40 -14.74 26.20
N PHE A 226 -15.29 -13.67 25.39
CA PHE A 226 -15.60 -12.30 25.81
C PHE A 226 -17.04 -11.87 25.48
N ASN A 227 -17.89 -12.78 25.02
CA ASN A 227 -19.28 -12.51 24.61
C ASN A 227 -19.40 -11.38 23.57
N ILE A 228 -18.49 -11.37 22.59
CA ILE A 228 -18.42 -10.37 21.51
C ILE A 228 -18.96 -10.99 20.22
N GLU A 229 -19.92 -10.32 19.58
CA GLU A 229 -20.45 -10.73 18.29
C GLU A 229 -19.42 -10.43 17.17
N ALA A 230 -18.81 -11.49 16.62
CA ALA A 230 -17.74 -11.38 15.64
C ALA A 230 -17.88 -12.39 14.50
N GLU A 231 -17.82 -11.89 13.27
CA GLU A 231 -17.57 -12.70 12.07
C GLU A 231 -16.06 -12.74 11.82
N VAL A 232 -15.46 -13.94 11.91
CA VAL A 232 -14.01 -14.12 11.71
C VAL A 232 -13.78 -14.99 10.49
N LYS A 233 -12.94 -14.51 9.56
CA LYS A 233 -12.47 -15.26 8.38
C LYS A 233 -10.96 -15.15 8.24
N GLU A 234 -10.36 -16.15 7.62
CA GLU A 234 -8.94 -16.10 7.26
C GLU A 234 -8.61 -14.94 6.31
N PHE A 235 -9.49 -14.75 5.33
CA PHE A 235 -9.34 -13.73 4.29
C PHE A 235 -10.72 -13.29 3.78
N TYR A 236 -10.83 -12.01 3.42
CA TYR A 236 -11.99 -11.44 2.73
C TYR A 236 -11.57 -10.95 1.34
N GLU A 237 -12.35 -11.31 0.33
CA GLU A 237 -12.05 -10.93 -1.07
C GLU A 237 -12.35 -9.47 -1.38
N ASN A 238 -13.37 -8.90 -0.73
CA ASN A 238 -13.89 -7.56 -1.00
C ASN A 238 -13.67 -6.62 0.21
N PRO A 239 -12.43 -6.19 0.48
CA PRO A 239 -12.13 -5.33 1.64
C PRO A 239 -12.81 -3.96 1.56
N GLU A 240 -13.11 -3.44 0.35
CA GLU A 240 -13.82 -2.19 0.14
C GLU A 240 -15.22 -2.21 0.76
N SER A 241 -15.94 -3.31 0.62
CA SER A 241 -17.27 -3.47 1.21
C SER A 241 -17.23 -3.56 2.74
N LEU A 242 -16.17 -4.14 3.31
CA LEU A 242 -15.97 -4.24 4.76
C LEU A 242 -15.60 -2.89 5.36
N ILE A 243 -14.73 -2.14 4.69
CA ILE A 243 -14.37 -0.78 5.10
C ILE A 243 -15.60 0.12 5.04
N SER A 244 -16.38 0.03 3.96
CA SER A 244 -17.63 0.78 3.82
C SER A 244 -18.65 0.43 4.90
N TRP A 245 -18.80 -0.84 5.24
CA TRP A 245 -19.69 -1.34 6.28
C TRP A 245 -19.28 -0.86 7.69
N SER A 246 -17.98 -0.71 7.96
CA SER A 246 -17.48 -0.36 9.28
C SER A 246 -17.65 1.13 9.62
N ASP A 247 -17.68 1.44 10.91
CA ASP A 247 -17.58 2.82 11.41
C ASP A 247 -16.13 3.28 11.43
N PHE A 248 -15.23 2.38 11.80
CA PHE A 248 -13.79 2.58 11.73
C PHE A 248 -13.07 1.23 11.57
N VAL A 249 -11.78 1.31 11.25
CA VAL A 249 -10.93 0.14 11.00
C VAL A 249 -9.83 0.06 12.06
N ILE A 250 -9.52 -1.17 12.51
CA ILE A 250 -8.31 -1.45 13.29
C ILE A 250 -7.35 -2.23 12.39
N SER A 251 -6.15 -1.71 12.13
CA SER A 251 -5.23 -2.38 11.21
C SER A 251 -3.76 -2.06 11.45
N ARG A 252 -2.88 -2.83 10.78
CA ARG A 252 -1.51 -2.39 10.55
C ARG A 252 -1.50 -1.13 9.67
N ALA A 253 -0.44 -0.31 9.80
CA ALA A 253 -0.32 0.93 9.04
C ALA A 253 0.43 0.76 7.71
N GLY A 254 0.07 -0.27 6.95
CA GLY A 254 0.55 -0.46 5.58
C GLY A 254 0.05 0.66 4.66
N ALA A 255 0.90 1.19 3.81
CA ALA A 255 0.60 2.37 2.99
C ALA A 255 -0.70 2.26 2.19
N LEU A 256 -0.94 1.15 1.48
CA LEU A 256 -2.19 0.95 0.74
C LEU A 256 -3.39 0.82 1.67
N SER A 257 -3.26 0.05 2.77
CA SER A 257 -4.39 -0.15 3.69
C SER A 257 -4.89 1.18 4.27
N VAL A 258 -3.98 2.04 4.74
CA VAL A 258 -4.40 3.35 5.27
C VAL A 258 -4.95 4.26 4.17
N SER A 259 -4.40 4.19 2.95
CA SER A 259 -4.90 4.95 1.81
C SER A 259 -6.30 4.51 1.38
N GLU A 260 -6.56 3.22 1.32
CA GLU A 260 -7.86 2.62 0.99
C GLU A 260 -8.92 3.02 2.01
N VAL A 261 -8.62 2.94 3.31
CA VAL A 261 -9.55 3.30 4.37
C VAL A 261 -9.89 4.79 4.35
N THR A 262 -8.87 5.66 4.26
CA THR A 262 -9.06 7.11 4.30
C THR A 262 -9.72 7.67 3.04
N SER A 263 -9.58 6.99 1.90
CA SER A 263 -10.28 7.35 0.67
C SER A 263 -11.80 7.17 0.76
N LEU A 264 -12.26 6.26 1.61
CA LEU A 264 -13.68 6.00 1.91
C LEU A 264 -14.20 6.81 3.11
N SER A 265 -13.50 7.87 3.52
CA SER A 265 -13.85 8.70 4.67
C SER A 265 -14.01 7.91 5.98
N LYS A 266 -13.25 6.83 6.13
CA LYS A 266 -13.19 6.05 7.36
C LYS A 266 -11.87 6.33 8.09
N GLY A 267 -11.94 6.32 9.42
CA GLY A 267 -10.74 6.47 10.24
C GLY A 267 -10.19 5.16 10.74
N LEU A 268 -9.00 5.21 11.33
CA LEU A 268 -8.29 4.02 11.79
C LEU A 268 -7.77 4.13 13.22
N LEU A 269 -7.83 3.02 13.94
CA LEU A 269 -6.86 2.74 14.99
C LEU A 269 -5.71 1.96 14.36
N MET A 270 -4.57 2.61 14.20
CA MET A 270 -3.41 2.05 13.53
C MET A 270 -2.45 1.42 14.54
N ILE A 271 -2.04 0.18 14.26
CA ILE A 271 -1.05 -0.57 15.06
C ILE A 271 0.16 -0.84 14.15
N PRO A 272 1.12 0.10 14.07
CA PRO A 272 2.30 -0.07 13.22
C PRO A 272 3.08 -1.32 13.57
N LEU A 273 3.57 -2.05 12.57
CA LEU A 273 4.43 -3.21 12.77
C LEU A 273 5.80 -2.76 13.29
N PRO A 274 6.24 -3.20 14.51
CA PRO A 274 7.51 -2.73 15.08
C PRO A 274 8.74 -3.10 14.26
N SER A 275 8.69 -4.24 13.56
CA SER A 275 9.77 -4.72 12.67
C SER A 275 9.72 -4.14 11.25
N ALA A 276 8.85 -3.14 11.00
CA ALA A 276 8.75 -2.49 9.70
C ALA A 276 10.06 -1.77 9.36
N ILE A 277 10.58 -2.04 8.16
CA ILE A 277 11.84 -1.49 7.68
C ILE A 277 11.80 0.04 7.72
N ASP A 278 12.84 0.65 8.28
CA ASP A 278 12.97 2.10 8.44
C ASP A 278 11.75 2.74 9.15
N ASN A 279 11.00 1.93 9.94
CA ASN A 279 9.78 2.32 10.66
C ASN A 279 8.70 2.92 9.73
N HIS A 280 8.66 2.54 8.45
CA HIS A 280 7.76 3.16 7.47
C HIS A 280 6.29 3.12 7.89
N GLN A 281 5.82 2.05 8.59
CA GLN A 281 4.44 1.99 9.05
C GLN A 281 4.14 3.04 10.13
N LEU A 282 5.08 3.33 11.03
CA LEU A 282 4.90 4.38 12.03
C LEU A 282 4.81 5.77 11.36
N TYR A 283 5.63 6.04 10.34
CA TYR A 283 5.55 7.30 9.62
C TYR A 283 4.28 7.43 8.77
N ASN A 284 3.80 6.33 8.17
CA ASN A 284 2.49 6.31 7.51
C ASN A 284 1.37 6.64 8.51
N ALA A 285 1.40 6.00 9.70
CA ALA A 285 0.41 6.23 10.74
C ALA A 285 0.42 7.67 11.26
N LYS A 286 1.60 8.25 11.49
CA LYS A 286 1.72 9.66 11.90
C LYS A 286 1.08 10.61 10.90
N HIS A 287 1.29 10.37 9.60
CA HIS A 287 0.66 11.20 8.57
C HIS A 287 -0.87 11.15 8.64
N ILE A 288 -1.46 9.96 8.89
CA ILE A 288 -2.92 9.81 9.01
C ILE A 288 -3.44 10.45 10.31
N GLU A 289 -2.68 10.36 11.40
CA GLU A 289 -2.99 11.03 12.66
C GLU A 289 -2.95 12.56 12.51
N ASP A 290 -1.94 13.10 11.82
CA ASP A 290 -1.82 14.54 11.49
C ASP A 290 -3.00 15.06 10.64
N LEU A 291 -3.62 14.18 9.83
CA LEU A 291 -4.85 14.48 9.07
C LEU A 291 -6.12 14.37 9.91
N ASN A 292 -6.03 14.08 11.20
CA ASN A 292 -7.16 13.79 12.08
C ASN A 292 -8.08 12.67 11.55
N MET A 293 -7.51 11.64 10.96
CA MET A 293 -8.23 10.48 10.42
C MET A 293 -7.91 9.18 11.17
N GLY A 294 -7.30 9.24 12.34
CA GLY A 294 -7.02 8.06 13.14
C GLY A 294 -6.18 8.33 14.37
N LEU A 295 -5.93 7.25 15.12
CA LEU A 295 -5.06 7.22 16.30
C LEU A 295 -4.01 6.13 16.13
N ILE A 296 -2.84 6.34 16.72
CA ILE A 296 -1.75 5.37 16.75
C ILE A 296 -1.75 4.63 18.07
N HIS A 297 -1.53 3.31 18.02
CA HIS A 297 -1.15 2.49 19.15
C HIS A 297 0.10 1.69 18.78
N GLU A 298 1.21 1.92 19.47
CA GLU A 298 2.42 1.10 19.32
C GLU A 298 2.34 -0.12 20.27
N GLU A 299 2.80 -1.28 19.83
CA GLU A 299 2.73 -2.52 20.64
C GLU A 299 3.40 -2.37 22.01
N LYS A 300 4.44 -1.54 22.11
CA LYS A 300 5.16 -1.23 23.35
C LYS A 300 4.32 -0.46 24.38
N ASP A 301 3.23 0.20 23.97
CA ASP A 301 2.36 0.97 24.86
C ASP A 301 1.53 0.06 25.80
N GLY A 302 1.45 -1.23 25.46
CA GLY A 302 0.80 -2.24 26.28
C GLY A 302 -0.73 -2.29 26.14
N LEU A 303 -1.32 -3.33 26.76
CA LEU A 303 -2.74 -3.65 26.62
C LEU A 303 -3.66 -2.59 27.26
N ASP A 304 -3.28 -2.00 28.39
CA ASP A 304 -4.12 -1.02 29.09
C ASP A 304 -4.26 0.27 28.26
N ALA A 305 -3.18 0.71 27.60
CA ALA A 305 -3.24 1.83 26.67
C ALA A 305 -4.13 1.51 25.46
N LEU A 306 -4.10 0.28 24.96
CA LEU A 306 -4.97 -0.18 23.88
C LEU A 306 -6.44 -0.16 24.30
N LYS A 307 -6.77 -0.72 25.47
CA LYS A 307 -8.12 -0.70 26.08
C LYS A 307 -8.64 0.73 26.19
N LYS A 308 -7.83 1.65 26.72
CA LYS A 308 -8.20 3.06 26.86
C LYS A 308 -8.49 3.72 25.51
N LYS A 309 -7.64 3.53 24.50
CA LYS A 309 -7.83 4.08 23.15
C LYS A 309 -9.12 3.56 22.52
N ILE A 310 -9.35 2.24 22.56
CA ILE A 310 -10.57 1.62 22.00
C ILE A 310 -11.82 2.12 22.73
N SER A 311 -11.80 2.16 24.06
CA SER A 311 -12.91 2.69 24.86
C SER A 311 -13.22 4.14 24.52
N THR A 312 -12.21 4.98 24.35
CA THR A 312 -12.39 6.37 23.89
C THR A 312 -13.04 6.43 22.53
N ILE A 313 -12.52 5.68 21.55
CA ILE A 313 -13.06 5.66 20.18
C ILE A 313 -14.53 5.24 20.17
N VAL A 314 -14.87 4.15 20.86
CA VAL A 314 -16.22 3.57 20.85
C VAL A 314 -17.21 4.42 21.67
N ASN A 315 -16.86 4.77 22.92
CA ASN A 315 -17.77 5.44 23.82
C ASN A 315 -18.02 6.90 23.44
N GLN A 316 -17.01 7.61 22.96
CA GLN A 316 -17.10 8.99 22.48
C GLN A 316 -17.45 9.12 21.01
N LYS A 317 -17.57 7.99 20.29
CA LYS A 317 -17.81 7.96 18.83
C LYS A 317 -16.80 8.83 18.06
N THR A 318 -15.51 8.80 18.44
CA THR A 318 -14.43 9.61 17.85
C THR A 318 -14.35 9.40 16.32
N TYR A 319 -14.74 8.22 15.82
CA TYR A 319 -14.80 7.92 14.40
C TYR A 319 -15.75 8.86 13.61
N ASN A 320 -16.70 9.54 14.26
CA ASN A 320 -17.57 10.52 13.58
C ASN A 320 -16.79 11.79 13.20
N THR A 321 -15.80 12.19 13.99
CA THR A 321 -14.92 13.31 13.61
C THR A 321 -14.01 12.92 12.46
N TRP A 322 -13.54 11.68 12.39
CA TRP A 322 -12.72 11.17 11.30
C TRP A 322 -13.46 11.16 9.96
N LYS A 323 -14.78 10.88 9.96
CA LYS A 323 -15.62 10.87 8.76
C LYS A 323 -15.73 12.24 8.09
N LEU A 324 -15.49 13.33 8.83
CA LEU A 324 -15.51 14.69 8.28
C LEU A 324 -14.33 14.96 7.34
N HIS A 325 -13.30 14.13 7.41
CA HIS A 325 -12.13 14.23 6.57
C HIS A 325 -12.15 13.14 5.48
N ARG A 326 -11.72 13.49 4.28
CA ARG A 326 -11.54 12.53 3.18
C ARG A 326 -10.24 12.81 2.46
N ASN A 327 -9.39 11.82 2.36
CA ASN A 327 -8.18 11.95 1.58
C ASN A 327 -8.44 11.62 0.10
N LYS A 328 -8.96 12.60 -0.65
CA LYS A 328 -9.27 12.45 -2.08
C LYS A 328 -8.04 12.26 -2.96
N ASN A 329 -6.85 12.62 -2.48
CA ASN A 329 -5.62 12.50 -3.27
C ASN A 329 -5.37 11.07 -3.75
N HIS A 330 -5.76 10.07 -2.96
CA HIS A 330 -5.60 8.67 -3.35
C HIS A 330 -6.52 8.27 -4.51
N LEU A 331 -7.72 8.83 -4.60
CA LEU A 331 -8.70 8.56 -5.67
C LEU A 331 -8.22 9.08 -7.03
N GLU A 332 -7.58 10.23 -7.04
CA GLU A 332 -7.13 10.93 -8.26
C GLU A 332 -5.66 10.61 -8.59
N SER A 333 -4.97 9.89 -7.70
CA SER A 333 -3.53 9.68 -7.78
C SER A 333 -3.08 9.09 -9.12
N ALA A 334 -3.75 8.06 -9.61
CA ALA A 334 -3.38 7.42 -10.88
C ALA A 334 -3.48 8.40 -12.06
N SER A 335 -4.55 9.19 -12.11
CA SER A 335 -4.79 10.18 -13.15
C SER A 335 -3.78 11.34 -13.08
N ILE A 336 -3.51 11.85 -11.87
CA ILE A 336 -2.50 12.91 -11.67
C ILE A 336 -1.11 12.44 -12.10
N ILE A 337 -0.71 11.22 -11.71
CA ILE A 337 0.59 10.65 -12.08
C ILE A 337 0.68 10.48 -13.60
N ALA A 338 -0.33 9.87 -14.21
CA ALA A 338 -0.37 9.67 -15.66
C ALA A 338 -0.30 11.01 -16.41
N GLY A 339 -1.11 11.99 -16.02
CA GLY A 339 -1.11 13.32 -16.62
C GLY A 339 0.25 14.01 -16.57
N LYS A 340 0.90 14.00 -15.40
CA LYS A 340 2.25 14.62 -15.25
C LYS A 340 3.34 13.90 -16.04
N VAL A 341 3.25 12.57 -16.17
CA VAL A 341 4.19 11.79 -17.01
C VAL A 341 3.99 12.15 -18.48
N ILE A 342 2.75 12.24 -18.95
CA ILE A 342 2.40 12.59 -20.33
C ILE A 342 2.87 14.01 -20.63
N GLU A 343 2.51 14.98 -19.79
CA GLU A 343 2.91 16.39 -19.92
C GLU A 343 4.43 16.53 -20.06
N TYR A 344 5.20 15.87 -19.17
CA TYR A 344 6.66 15.88 -19.25
C TYR A 344 7.19 15.33 -20.58
N LEU A 345 6.62 14.22 -21.06
CA LEU A 345 7.08 13.57 -22.30
C LEU A 345 6.67 14.33 -23.55
N GLU A 346 5.59 15.10 -23.51
CA GLU A 346 5.19 15.98 -24.62
C GLU A 346 6.08 17.21 -24.74
N GLN A 347 6.53 17.76 -23.60
CA GLN A 347 7.48 18.89 -23.58
C GLN A 347 8.88 18.51 -24.09
N MET A 348 9.19 17.21 -24.19
CA MET A 348 10.49 16.72 -24.70
C MET A 348 10.52 16.48 -26.22
N LYS A 349 9.37 16.53 -26.90
CA LYS A 349 9.27 16.38 -28.35
C LYS A 349 9.53 17.69 -29.05
#